data_c0ec5eb435f3e3daa2ffcfe40d3f77f0
#
_entry.id   c0ec5eb435f3e3daa2ffcfe40d3f77f0
#
_cell.length_a   1.000
_cell.length_b   1.000
_cell.length_c   1.000
_cell.angle_alpha   90.00
_cell.angle_beta   90.00
_cell.angle_gamma   90.00
#
_symmetry.space_group_name_H-M   'P 1'
#
loop_
_entity.id
_entity.type
_entity.pdbx_description
1 polymer ?
#
loop_
_entity_poly.entity_id
_entity_poly.type
_entity_poly.pdbx_seq_one_letter_code
_entity_poly.pdbx_strand_id
1 'polypeptide(L)'
;QGGRNLSGGQRQRLTIARALVRRPRILILDDSASALDFATDARLRRAIREKTGDMTVFIVSQRVSAIQSADCILVLDDGHLAGMGTHKELLSSCEVYREICLSQLSNEEVERDEQ
;
A
#
# COMPACT_ATOMS: atom_id res chain seq x y z
N GLN A 1 -21.02 -18.55 -3.80
CA GLN A 1 -22.02 -17.85 -4.62
C GLN A 1 -21.49 -16.50 -5.08
N GLY A 2 -20.58 -16.48 -6.03
CA GLY A 2 -20.10 -15.25 -6.64
C GLY A 2 -19.40 -14.25 -5.72
N GLY A 3 -18.94 -14.68 -4.54
CA GLY A 3 -18.26 -13.82 -3.59
C GLY A 3 -19.15 -12.88 -2.80
N ARG A 4 -20.47 -13.04 -2.87
CA ARG A 4 -21.41 -12.18 -2.13
C ARG A 4 -21.31 -12.30 -0.61
N ASN A 5 -20.88 -13.47 -0.12
CA ASN A 5 -20.75 -13.75 1.31
C ASN A 5 -19.36 -13.46 1.86
N LEU A 6 -18.46 -12.89 1.05
CA LEU A 6 -17.09 -12.58 1.46
C LEU A 6 -16.99 -11.12 1.92
N SER A 7 -16.19 -10.87 2.98
CA SER A 7 -15.85 -9.52 3.38
C SER A 7 -15.02 -8.83 2.27
N GLY A 8 -14.90 -7.50 2.34
CA GLY A 8 -14.04 -6.74 1.43
C GLY A 8 -12.61 -7.22 1.42
N GLY A 9 -12.05 -7.52 2.61
CA GLY A 9 -10.70 -8.06 2.74
C GLY A 9 -10.51 -9.44 2.14
N GLN A 10 -11.51 -10.30 2.30
CA GLN A 10 -11.49 -11.65 1.71
C GLN A 10 -11.55 -11.59 0.19
N ARG A 11 -12.37 -10.71 -0.37
CA ARG A 11 -12.45 -10.50 -1.82
C ARG A 11 -11.12 -9.99 -2.38
N GLN A 12 -10.49 -9.07 -1.70
CA GLN A 12 -9.19 -8.53 -2.07
C GLN A 12 -8.13 -9.62 -2.08
N ARG A 13 -8.05 -10.43 -1.02
CA ARG A 13 -7.10 -11.55 -0.95
C ARG A 13 -7.32 -12.56 -2.05
N LEU A 14 -8.57 -12.86 -2.38
CA LEU A 14 -8.90 -13.76 -3.47
C LEU A 14 -8.47 -13.19 -4.83
N THR A 15 -8.65 -11.91 -5.05
CA THR A 15 -8.21 -11.21 -6.27
C THR A 15 -6.69 -11.26 -6.41
N ILE A 16 -5.96 -11.01 -5.33
CA ILE A 16 -4.50 -11.08 -5.30
C ILE A 16 -4.04 -12.53 -5.57
N ALA A 17 -4.67 -13.51 -4.94
CA ALA A 17 -4.35 -14.92 -5.16
C ALA A 17 -4.53 -15.32 -6.62
N ARG A 18 -5.58 -14.87 -7.27
CA ARG A 18 -5.82 -15.13 -8.70
C ARG A 18 -4.73 -14.52 -9.58
N ALA A 19 -4.28 -13.32 -9.26
CA ALA A 19 -3.18 -12.67 -9.97
C ALA A 19 -1.87 -13.46 -9.81
N LEU A 20 -1.59 -13.95 -8.60
CA LEU A 20 -0.37 -14.69 -8.28
C LEU A 20 -0.29 -16.06 -8.95
N VAL A 21 -1.45 -16.72 -9.19
CA VAL A 21 -1.50 -18.02 -9.87
C VAL A 21 -0.89 -17.94 -11.27
N ARG A 22 -0.98 -16.80 -11.93
CA ARG A 22 -0.42 -16.57 -13.25
C ARG A 22 1.09 -16.35 -13.25
N ARG A 23 1.73 -16.29 -12.08
CA ARG A 23 3.16 -16.03 -11.90
C ARG A 23 3.64 -14.81 -12.70
N PRO A 24 3.06 -13.62 -12.49
CA PRO A 24 3.44 -12.43 -13.24
C PRO A 24 4.84 -11.96 -12.86
N ARG A 25 5.50 -11.26 -13.77
CA ARG A 25 6.75 -10.56 -13.48
C ARG A 25 6.50 -9.21 -12.82
N ILE A 26 5.34 -8.62 -13.08
CA ILE A 26 4.92 -7.34 -12.52
C ILE A 26 3.54 -7.54 -11.92
N LEU A 27 3.41 -7.20 -10.65
CA LEU A 27 2.13 -7.17 -9.95
C LEU A 27 1.79 -5.73 -9.60
N ILE A 28 0.58 -5.30 -9.95
CA ILE A 28 0.09 -3.97 -9.63
C ILE A 28 -1.06 -4.12 -8.64
N LEU A 29 -0.88 -3.57 -7.45
CA LEU A 29 -1.90 -3.51 -6.41
C LEU A 29 -2.44 -2.08 -6.38
N ASP A 30 -3.50 -1.86 -7.15
CA ASP A 30 -4.19 -0.57 -7.17
C ASP A 30 -5.25 -0.58 -6.10
N ASP A 31 -5.11 0.34 -5.18
CA ASP A 31 -5.82 0.32 -3.94
C ASP A 31 -6.64 1.58 -3.73
N SER A 32 -7.61 1.76 -4.55
CA SER A 32 -8.52 2.89 -4.37
C SER A 32 -9.49 2.71 -3.19
N ALA A 33 -9.77 1.47 -2.76
CA ALA A 33 -10.83 1.23 -1.78
C ALA A 33 -10.46 0.27 -0.65
N SER A 34 -9.38 -0.50 -0.76
CA SER A 34 -9.10 -1.62 0.13
C SER A 34 -7.65 -1.66 0.65
N ALA A 35 -6.95 -0.54 0.61
CA ALA A 35 -5.62 -0.35 1.20
C ALA A 35 -5.56 -0.79 2.65
N LEU A 36 -6.66 -0.61 3.34
CA LEU A 36 -6.81 -0.96 4.73
C LEU A 36 -6.41 -2.39 5.01
N ASP A 37 -6.97 -3.32 4.25
CA ASP A 37 -6.77 -4.74 4.50
C ASP A 37 -5.37 -5.18 4.12
N PHE A 38 -4.82 -4.62 3.05
CA PHE A 38 -3.44 -4.92 2.65
C PHE A 38 -2.43 -4.35 3.66
N ALA A 39 -2.62 -3.11 4.09
CA ALA A 39 -1.73 -2.46 5.06
C ALA A 39 -1.75 -3.17 6.42
N THR A 40 -2.92 -3.67 6.85
CA THR A 40 -3.07 -4.37 8.12
C THR A 40 -2.74 -5.86 8.03
N ASP A 41 -2.74 -6.45 6.84
CA ASP A 41 -2.48 -7.86 6.68
C ASP A 41 -0.99 -8.15 6.44
N ALA A 42 -0.24 -8.20 7.54
CA ALA A 42 1.18 -8.49 7.50
C ALA A 42 1.48 -9.90 6.93
N ARG A 43 0.56 -10.83 7.12
CA ARG A 43 0.69 -12.20 6.58
C ARG A 43 0.62 -12.21 5.07
N LEU A 44 -0.30 -11.44 4.49
CA LEU A 44 -0.46 -11.34 3.05
C LEU A 44 0.78 -10.71 2.41
N ARG A 45 1.28 -9.62 2.99
CA ARG A 45 2.52 -8.96 2.52
C ARG A 45 3.71 -9.90 2.57
N ARG A 46 3.85 -10.65 3.66
CA ARG A 46 4.93 -11.63 3.81
C ARG A 46 4.81 -12.76 2.78
N ALA A 47 3.62 -13.30 2.59
CA ALA A 47 3.36 -14.35 1.61
C ALA A 47 3.70 -13.89 0.18
N ILE A 48 3.35 -12.67 -0.16
CA ILE A 48 3.70 -12.07 -1.45
C ILE A 48 5.22 -11.99 -1.59
N ARG A 49 5.93 -11.49 -0.59
CA ARG A 49 7.40 -11.38 -0.62
C ARG A 49 8.08 -12.73 -0.77
N GLU A 50 7.64 -13.74 -0.04
CA GLU A 50 8.25 -15.07 -0.07
C GLU A 50 8.03 -15.81 -1.39
N LYS A 51 6.84 -15.63 -2.00
CA LYS A 51 6.48 -16.34 -3.24
C LYS A 51 6.89 -15.61 -4.51
N THR A 52 7.34 -14.37 -4.41
CA THR A 52 7.50 -13.50 -5.58
C THR A 52 8.94 -13.06 -5.81
N GLY A 53 9.93 -13.82 -5.35
CA GLY A 53 11.37 -13.46 -5.33
C GLY A 53 11.88 -12.55 -6.44
N ASP A 54 11.45 -12.74 -7.69
CA ASP A 54 11.87 -11.94 -8.84
C ASP A 54 10.77 -11.03 -9.38
N MET A 55 9.68 -10.89 -8.65
CA MET A 55 8.54 -10.08 -9.11
C MET A 55 8.69 -8.62 -8.68
N THR A 56 8.40 -7.71 -9.59
CA THR A 56 8.28 -6.29 -9.28
C THR A 56 6.84 -5.99 -8.85
N VAL A 57 6.68 -5.40 -7.68
CA VAL A 57 5.36 -5.09 -7.12
C VAL A 57 5.19 -3.57 -7.07
N PHE A 58 4.13 -3.08 -7.72
CA PHE A 58 3.70 -1.69 -7.63
C PHE A 58 2.49 -1.60 -6.70
N ILE A 59 2.59 -0.77 -5.69
CA ILE A 59 1.49 -0.50 -4.75
C ILE A 59 1.05 0.93 -4.95
N VAL A 60 -0.21 1.12 -5.32
CA VAL A 60 -0.81 2.44 -5.46
C VAL A 60 -1.72 2.68 -4.26
N SER A 61 -1.36 3.64 -3.42
CA SER A 61 -2.10 3.91 -2.19
C SER A 61 -1.96 5.36 -1.76
N GLN A 62 -2.99 5.86 -1.11
CA GLN A 62 -2.95 7.16 -0.42
C GLN A 62 -2.50 7.02 1.03
N ARG A 63 -2.31 5.80 1.52
CA ARG A 63 -1.93 5.55 2.92
C ARG A 63 -0.44 5.29 3.04
N VAL A 64 0.21 6.08 3.88
CA VAL A 64 1.63 5.93 4.16
C VAL A 64 1.95 4.56 4.75
N SER A 65 1.08 4.05 5.64
CA SER A 65 1.28 2.73 6.24
C SER A 65 1.37 1.59 5.22
N ALA A 66 0.72 1.73 4.06
CA ALA A 66 0.76 0.71 3.02
C ALA A 66 2.06 0.75 2.20
N ILE A 67 2.73 1.90 2.13
CA ILE A 67 3.85 2.10 1.19
C ILE A 67 5.19 2.38 1.88
N GLN A 68 5.19 2.67 3.19
CA GLN A 68 6.40 3.11 3.89
C GLN A 68 7.55 2.09 3.86
N SER A 69 7.25 0.82 3.68
CA SER A 69 8.26 -0.23 3.61
C SER A 69 8.71 -0.56 2.18
N ALA A 70 8.23 0.17 1.19
CA ALA A 70 8.62 -0.05 -0.20
C ALA A 70 10.09 0.30 -0.43
N ASP A 71 10.71 -0.39 -1.37
CA ASP A 71 12.10 -0.14 -1.75
C ASP A 71 12.28 1.22 -2.42
N CYS A 72 11.24 1.69 -3.11
CA CYS A 72 11.21 3.00 -3.74
C CYS A 72 9.79 3.54 -3.74
N ILE A 73 9.61 4.76 -3.27
CA ILE A 73 8.33 5.44 -3.23
C ILE A 73 8.36 6.58 -4.24
N LEU A 74 7.32 6.64 -5.08
CA LEU A 74 7.09 7.75 -6.00
C LEU A 74 5.99 8.62 -5.42
N VAL A 75 6.29 9.89 -5.17
CA VAL A 75 5.33 10.86 -4.67
C VAL A 75 4.82 11.69 -5.83
N LEU A 76 3.53 11.59 -6.11
CA LEU A 76 2.88 12.34 -7.18
C LEU A 76 2.05 13.48 -6.60
N ASP A 77 2.18 14.66 -7.16
CA ASP A 77 1.44 15.83 -6.78
C ASP A 77 1.05 16.61 -8.04
N ASP A 78 -0.26 16.81 -8.22
CA ASP A 78 -0.83 17.54 -9.36
C ASP A 78 -0.26 17.07 -10.72
N GLY A 79 -0.18 15.76 -10.91
CA GLY A 79 0.31 15.16 -12.15
C GLY A 79 1.82 15.19 -12.33
N HIS A 80 2.57 15.64 -11.34
CA HIS A 80 4.01 15.73 -11.38
C HIS A 80 4.67 14.84 -10.33
N LEU A 81 5.88 14.40 -10.61
CA LEU A 81 6.69 13.66 -9.65
C LEU A 81 7.31 14.65 -8.65
N ALA A 82 6.80 14.66 -7.42
CA ALA A 82 7.29 15.55 -6.36
C ALA A 82 8.51 14.99 -5.63
N GLY A 83 8.66 13.66 -5.61
CA GLY A 83 9.80 13.03 -4.95
C GLY A 83 9.90 11.55 -5.27
N MET A 84 11.09 10.99 -5.06
CA MET A 84 11.37 9.58 -5.29
C MET A 84 12.46 9.12 -4.32
N GLY A 85 12.23 8.00 -3.66
CA GLY A 85 13.19 7.42 -2.72
C GLY A 85 12.52 6.53 -1.69
N THR A 86 13.26 6.18 -0.65
CA THR A 86 12.71 5.44 0.49
C THR A 86 11.91 6.38 1.40
N HIS A 87 11.12 5.78 2.30
CA HIS A 87 10.39 6.54 3.32
C HIS A 87 11.31 7.49 4.09
N LYS A 88 12.44 6.97 4.57
CA LYS A 88 13.42 7.75 5.34
C LYS A 88 14.03 8.90 4.51
N GLU A 89 14.38 8.62 3.26
CA GLU A 89 14.93 9.65 2.37
C GLU A 89 13.91 10.75 2.08
N LEU A 90 12.66 10.37 1.82
CA LEU A 90 11.60 11.33 1.52
C LEU A 90 11.21 12.18 2.72
N LEU A 91 11.27 11.64 3.93
CA LEU A 91 11.03 12.43 5.14
C LEU A 91 12.01 13.58 5.29
N SER A 92 13.25 13.42 4.81
CA SER A 92 14.26 14.48 4.89
C SER A 92 14.30 15.37 3.66
N SER A 93 13.88 14.88 2.48
CA SER A 93 14.09 15.60 1.21
C SER A 93 12.81 16.09 0.54
N CYS A 94 11.65 15.54 0.87
CA CYS A 94 10.40 15.85 0.20
C CYS A 94 9.37 16.45 1.17
N GLU A 95 9.11 17.75 1.02
CA GLU A 95 8.16 18.46 1.86
C GLU A 95 6.73 17.95 1.69
N VAL A 96 6.32 17.67 0.46
CA VAL A 96 5.00 17.12 0.15
C VAL A 96 4.79 15.79 0.89
N TYR A 97 5.79 14.91 0.87
CA TYR A 97 5.72 13.62 1.56
C TYR A 97 5.61 13.78 3.07
N ARG A 98 6.40 14.71 3.65
CA ARG A 98 6.31 15.02 5.08
C ARG A 98 4.94 15.51 5.48
N GLU A 99 4.34 16.40 4.70
CA GLU A 99 2.99 16.91 4.97
C GLU A 99 1.95 15.80 4.95
N ILE A 100 2.04 14.88 3.99
CA ILE A 100 1.16 13.72 3.90
C ILE A 100 1.30 12.85 5.15
N CYS A 101 2.52 12.56 5.57
CA CYS A 101 2.79 11.75 6.77
C CYS A 101 2.23 12.40 8.03
N LEU A 102 2.48 13.69 8.22
CA LEU A 102 1.99 14.43 9.39
C LEU A 102 0.47 14.49 9.43
N SER A 103 -0.16 14.69 8.28
CA SER A 103 -1.62 14.71 8.18
C SER A 103 -2.22 13.36 8.60
N GLN A 104 -1.64 12.26 8.19
CA GLN A 104 -2.14 10.93 8.54
C GLN A 104 -1.89 10.57 10.00
N LEU A 105 -0.76 10.95 10.56
CA LEU A 105 -0.48 10.76 11.99
C LEU A 105 -1.46 11.52 12.87
N SER A 106 -1.76 12.77 12.52
CA SER A 106 -2.73 13.58 13.26
C SER A 106 -4.13 12.95 13.24
N ASN A 107 -4.53 12.40 12.11
CA ASN A 107 -5.81 11.70 12.00
C ASN A 107 -5.85 10.43 12.86
N GLU A 108 -4.77 9.67 12.88
CA GLU A 108 -4.66 8.47 13.71
C GLU A 108 -4.70 8.80 15.20
N GLU A 109 -4.10 9.90 15.62
CA GLU A 109 -4.15 10.38 16.99
C GLU A 109 -5.57 10.79 17.38
N VAL A 110 -6.27 11.50 16.52
CA VAL A 110 -7.66 11.90 16.76
C VAL A 110 -8.57 10.67 16.87
N GLU A 111 -8.41 9.69 15.97
CA GLU A 111 -9.19 8.46 16.03
C GLU A 111 -8.94 7.66 17.31
N ARG A 112 -7.73 7.68 17.86
CA ARG A 112 -7.42 7.04 19.14
C ARG A 112 -8.04 7.74 20.31
N ASP A 113 -8.08 9.07 20.30
CA ASP A 113 -8.65 9.87 21.38
C ASP A 113 -10.19 9.79 21.42
N GLU A 114 -10.84 9.46 20.31
CA GLU A 114 -12.28 9.25 20.23
C GLU A 114 -12.73 7.84 20.68
N GLN A 115 -11.82 6.93 20.87
CA GLN A 115 -12.10 5.60 21.41
C GLN A 115 -11.94 5.57 22.93
#